data_db0450079e22e14023860d8fc104643c
#
_entry.id   db0450079e22e14023860d8fc104643c
#
_cell.length_a   1.000
_cell.length_b   1.000
_cell.length_c   1.000
_cell.angle_alpha   90.00
_cell.angle_beta   90.00
_cell.angle_gamma   90.00
#
_symmetry.space_group_name_H-M   'P 1'
#
loop_
_entity.id
_entity.type
_entity.pdbx_description
1 polymer ?
#
loop_
_entity_poly.entity_id
_entity_poly.type
_entity_poly.pdbx_seq_one_letter_code
_entity_poly.pdbx_strand_id
1 'polypeptide(L)'
;MSRPAKLALLCFGVLIAVAIIFSMRGPQLVLQNTMPSVVKTVTGKLPVLAKSMPAFADITRWWNTPGGQPLTPASLKGKVVLVDFWTYSCINCLRTLPFLKSLYAKYAPSGLVIVGVHTPEFVFEADPGNVDRAIKQNGITYPVALDPSYGTWNAYNNEYWPADYLFDAQGRLRETHFGEGSYDETEQSVRSLLGEASSAPLPSPGVVDTTPNFSLIETSETYFGLERGAAFMGKVGAQNEDVQLTAAAVPAADAWTAGGTWRFEPQYVETRAPGDVFRFSVQASKLHLVLGSADGNDKTIDVYVDGAAAGSVTVNAPQLYTVATFPGGGRHVVELRIHDAGVQFYSATFS
;
A
#
# COMPACT_ATOMS: atom_id res chain seq x y z
N MET A 1 -9.91 -87.15 8.75
CA MET A 1 -8.41 -87.25 8.74
C MET A 1 -7.89 -86.09 7.88
N SER A 2 -6.82 -85.49 8.32
CA SER A 2 -5.91 -84.50 7.66
C SER A 2 -6.46 -83.11 7.26
N ARG A 3 -6.03 -82.13 8.04
CA ARG A 3 -5.84 -80.75 7.65
C ARG A 3 -4.70 -80.63 6.59
N PRO A 4 -4.72 -79.60 5.71
CA PRO A 4 -3.69 -78.62 5.93
C PRO A 4 -4.04 -77.15 5.66
N ALA A 5 -3.33 -76.37 6.37
CA ALA A 5 -2.65 -75.10 6.13
C ALA A 5 -3.38 -73.95 5.48
N LYS A 6 -3.57 -72.95 6.30
CA LYS A 6 -3.91 -71.54 5.93
C LYS A 6 -2.66 -70.87 5.35
N LEU A 7 -2.79 -70.31 4.18
CA LEU A 7 -1.86 -69.31 3.67
C LEU A 7 -2.53 -67.95 3.76
N ALA A 8 -2.09 -67.12 4.68
CA ALA A 8 -2.53 -65.77 4.87
C ALA A 8 -1.82 -64.85 3.88
N LEU A 9 -2.57 -64.29 2.95
CA LEU A 9 -2.10 -63.21 2.06
C LEU A 9 -2.36 -61.87 2.73
N LEU A 10 -1.28 -61.26 3.19
CA LEU A 10 -1.29 -59.87 3.71
C LEU A 10 -1.40 -58.92 2.51
N CYS A 11 -2.59 -58.39 2.27
CA CYS A 11 -2.75 -57.22 1.41
C CYS A 11 -2.36 -55.96 2.21
N PHE A 12 -1.19 -55.44 1.92
CA PHE A 12 -0.79 -54.09 2.32
C PHE A 12 -1.62 -53.05 1.53
N GLY A 13 -2.68 -52.57 2.14
CA GLY A 13 -3.40 -51.41 1.64
C GLY A 13 -2.59 -50.14 1.92
N VAL A 14 -1.95 -49.59 0.90
CA VAL A 14 -1.36 -48.24 0.98
C VAL A 14 -2.51 -47.23 0.96
N LEU A 15 -2.88 -46.74 2.13
CA LEU A 15 -3.70 -45.55 2.27
C LEU A 15 -2.84 -44.35 1.91
N ILE A 16 -2.99 -43.84 0.70
CA ILE A 16 -2.49 -42.52 0.31
C ILE A 16 -3.41 -41.50 0.98
N ALA A 17 -3.01 -41.02 2.15
CA ALA A 17 -3.59 -39.83 2.76
C ALA A 17 -3.12 -38.65 1.91
N VAL A 18 -3.99 -38.14 1.04
CA VAL A 18 -3.81 -36.83 0.42
C VAL A 18 -4.01 -35.79 1.51
N ALA A 19 -2.91 -35.39 2.15
CA ALA A 19 -2.90 -34.22 2.99
C ALA A 19 -3.05 -33.00 2.08
N ILE A 20 -4.26 -32.46 2.01
CA ILE A 20 -4.48 -31.12 1.49
C ILE A 20 -3.86 -30.18 2.50
N ILE A 21 -2.61 -29.78 2.21
CA ILE A 21 -1.96 -28.71 2.93
C ILE A 21 -2.63 -27.43 2.47
N PHE A 22 -3.66 -27.01 3.20
CA PHE A 22 -4.09 -25.62 3.21
C PHE A 22 -2.91 -24.82 3.78
N SER A 23 -2.11 -24.25 2.91
CA SER A 23 -1.12 -23.25 3.28
C SER A 23 -1.90 -22.02 3.77
N MET A 24 -2.20 -21.98 5.06
CA MET A 24 -2.54 -20.74 5.75
C MET A 24 -1.29 -19.87 5.68
N ARG A 25 -1.19 -19.01 4.67
CA ARG A 25 -0.28 -17.88 4.71
C ARG A 25 -0.80 -16.98 5.83
N GLY A 26 -0.21 -17.12 7.00
CA GLY A 26 -0.35 -16.16 8.08
C GLY A 26 0.11 -14.77 7.60
N PRO A 27 -0.29 -13.71 8.29
CA PRO A 27 0.13 -12.36 7.94
C PRO A 27 1.64 -12.34 7.83
N GLN A 28 2.17 -12.01 6.65
CA GLN A 28 3.59 -11.77 6.50
C GLN A 28 3.90 -10.54 7.34
N LEU A 29 4.60 -10.75 8.43
CA LEU A 29 5.29 -9.68 9.16
C LEU A 29 6.19 -8.98 8.16
N VAL A 30 5.81 -7.76 7.78
CA VAL A 30 6.71 -6.83 7.13
C VAL A 30 7.79 -6.53 8.17
N LEU A 31 8.90 -7.26 8.10
CA LEU A 31 10.10 -6.94 8.84
C LEU A 31 10.56 -5.58 8.33
N GLN A 32 10.21 -4.52 9.06
CA GLN A 32 10.85 -3.22 8.91
C GLN A 32 12.32 -3.40 9.29
N ASN A 33 13.14 -3.71 8.29
CA ASN A 33 14.58 -3.76 8.45
C ASN A 33 15.08 -2.33 8.63
N THR A 34 15.20 -1.89 9.87
CA THR A 34 16.01 -0.72 10.25
C THR A 34 17.49 -1.08 10.08
N MET A 35 17.94 -1.13 8.84
CA MET A 35 19.39 -1.09 8.59
C MET A 35 19.81 0.39 8.55
N PRO A 36 20.87 0.78 9.27
CA PRO A 36 21.44 2.11 9.10
C PRO A 36 21.82 2.26 7.62
N SER A 37 21.39 3.34 6.99
CA SER A 37 21.73 3.66 5.61
C SER A 37 23.25 3.87 5.50
N VAL A 38 23.95 2.80 5.21
CA VAL A 38 25.30 2.92 4.65
C VAL A 38 25.05 3.40 3.22
N VAL A 39 25.30 4.68 2.96
CA VAL A 39 25.34 5.23 1.60
C VAL A 39 26.30 4.37 0.79
N LYS A 40 25.78 3.34 0.14
CA LYS A 40 26.52 2.57 -0.85
C LYS A 40 26.63 3.45 -2.09
N THR A 41 27.71 4.23 -2.17
CA THR A 41 28.05 4.89 -3.43
C THR A 41 28.07 3.79 -4.50
N VAL A 42 27.15 3.87 -5.46
CA VAL A 42 27.10 2.94 -6.61
C VAL A 42 28.35 3.23 -7.46
N THR A 43 29.47 2.61 -7.09
CA THR A 43 30.71 2.67 -7.84
C THR A 43 30.73 1.50 -8.82
N GLY A 44 30.21 1.75 -10.03
CA GLY A 44 30.21 0.75 -11.10
C GLY A 44 28.94 0.77 -11.93
N LYS A 45 28.97 0.01 -13.02
CA LYS A 45 27.82 -0.15 -13.90
C LYS A 45 26.75 -1.02 -13.21
N LEU A 46 25.50 -0.55 -13.16
CA LEU A 46 24.38 -1.33 -12.60
C LEU A 46 24.24 -2.69 -13.36
N PRO A 47 23.92 -3.77 -12.66
CA PRO A 47 23.71 -5.08 -13.29
C PRO A 47 22.50 -5.07 -14.22
N VAL A 48 22.41 -6.03 -15.12
CA VAL A 48 21.18 -6.30 -15.91
C VAL A 48 20.43 -7.42 -15.19
N LEU A 49 19.27 -7.09 -14.62
CA LEU A 49 18.41 -8.02 -13.88
C LEU A 49 17.43 -8.75 -14.80
N ALA A 50 16.91 -8.04 -15.83
CA ALA A 50 16.09 -8.62 -16.89
C ALA A 50 16.37 -7.95 -18.23
N LYS A 51 16.16 -8.68 -19.33
CA LYS A 51 16.56 -8.24 -20.68
C LYS A 51 15.57 -7.29 -21.34
N SER A 52 14.32 -7.24 -20.87
CA SER A 52 13.26 -6.44 -21.47
C SER A 52 12.24 -5.97 -20.44
N MET A 53 11.71 -4.79 -20.68
CA MET A 53 10.58 -4.23 -19.93
C MET A 53 9.31 -5.00 -20.30
N PRO A 54 8.51 -5.48 -19.33
CA PRO A 54 7.19 -6.02 -19.59
C PRO A 54 6.26 -4.97 -20.21
N ALA A 55 5.25 -5.40 -20.95
CA ALA A 55 4.21 -4.49 -21.44
C ALA A 55 3.31 -4.01 -20.31
N PHE A 56 2.73 -2.82 -20.47
CA PHE A 56 1.65 -2.34 -19.63
C PHE A 56 0.36 -3.05 -20.07
N ALA A 57 -0.01 -4.11 -19.32
CA ALA A 57 -1.16 -4.95 -19.62
C ALA A 57 -2.41 -4.46 -18.87
N ASP A 58 -3.59 -4.64 -19.49
CA ASP A 58 -4.92 -4.38 -18.91
C ASP A 58 -5.13 -2.97 -18.34
N ILE A 59 -4.36 -1.99 -18.83
CA ILE A 59 -4.50 -0.58 -18.46
C ILE A 59 -5.81 -0.03 -19.04
N THR A 60 -6.67 0.47 -18.17
CA THR A 60 -7.97 1.01 -18.59
C THR A 60 -7.94 2.51 -18.85
N ARG A 61 -6.99 3.24 -18.28
CA ARG A 61 -6.86 4.69 -18.46
C ARG A 61 -5.43 5.17 -18.27
N TRP A 62 -5.08 6.21 -19.01
CA TRP A 62 -3.83 6.95 -18.89
C TRP A 62 -4.08 8.43 -18.58
N TRP A 63 -3.20 9.03 -17.78
CA TRP A 63 -3.12 10.48 -17.54
C TRP A 63 -1.72 10.97 -17.84
N ASN A 64 -1.59 12.25 -18.14
CA ASN A 64 -0.32 12.96 -18.36
C ASN A 64 0.58 12.35 -19.44
N THR A 65 0.04 11.54 -20.34
CA THR A 65 0.81 10.99 -21.45
C THR A 65 0.90 11.97 -22.63
N PRO A 66 2.01 12.00 -23.38
CA PRO A 66 2.13 12.83 -24.57
C PRO A 66 1.02 12.54 -25.58
N GLY A 67 0.25 13.58 -25.95
CA GLY A 67 -0.88 13.44 -26.88
C GLY A 67 -2.01 12.54 -26.40
N GLY A 68 -2.07 12.20 -25.09
CA GLY A 68 -3.09 11.32 -24.52
C GLY A 68 -2.97 9.83 -24.93
N GLN A 69 -1.85 9.44 -25.55
CA GLN A 69 -1.67 8.08 -26.07
C GLN A 69 -1.10 7.14 -24.99
N PRO A 70 -1.50 5.85 -24.99
CA PRO A 70 -0.89 4.84 -24.13
C PRO A 70 0.61 4.73 -24.37
N LEU A 71 1.38 4.55 -23.27
CA LEU A 71 2.80 4.24 -23.36
C LEU A 71 3.01 2.74 -23.59
N THR A 72 4.06 2.42 -24.32
CA THR A 72 4.49 1.04 -24.58
C THR A 72 6.00 0.93 -24.40
N PRO A 73 6.57 -0.26 -24.15
CA PRO A 73 8.02 -0.44 -24.13
C PRO A 73 8.70 0.06 -25.40
N ALA A 74 8.03 -0.04 -26.55
CA ALA A 74 8.56 0.46 -27.82
C ALA A 74 8.62 1.99 -27.88
N SER A 75 7.59 2.69 -27.38
CA SER A 75 7.56 4.17 -27.33
C SER A 75 8.54 4.76 -26.31
N LEU A 76 8.97 3.95 -25.33
CA LEU A 76 9.91 4.33 -24.29
C LEU A 76 11.38 4.02 -24.64
N LYS A 77 11.64 3.44 -25.81
CA LYS A 77 13.00 3.13 -26.23
C LYS A 77 13.87 4.38 -26.35
N GLY A 78 15.08 4.32 -25.85
CA GLY A 78 15.99 5.48 -25.77
C GLY A 78 15.80 6.35 -24.53
N LYS A 79 14.87 6.01 -23.64
CA LYS A 79 14.63 6.68 -22.37
C LYS A 79 15.07 5.82 -21.19
N VAL A 80 15.55 6.45 -20.14
CA VAL A 80 15.63 5.81 -18.81
C VAL A 80 14.22 5.85 -18.22
N VAL A 81 13.71 4.72 -17.77
CA VAL A 81 12.31 4.61 -17.32
C VAL A 81 12.27 4.09 -15.88
N LEU A 82 11.60 4.83 -15.00
CA LEU A 82 11.22 4.37 -13.67
C LEU A 82 9.73 4.04 -13.68
N VAL A 83 9.38 2.79 -13.42
CA VAL A 83 7.99 2.36 -13.24
C VAL A 83 7.75 2.23 -11.73
N ASP A 84 6.84 3.06 -11.22
CA ASP A 84 6.45 3.13 -9.80
C ASP A 84 5.04 2.54 -9.63
N PHE A 85 4.92 1.44 -8.89
CA PHE A 85 3.63 0.88 -8.49
C PHE A 85 3.14 1.57 -7.22
N TRP A 86 1.98 2.19 -7.29
CA TRP A 86 1.44 2.98 -6.19
C TRP A 86 -0.07 2.87 -6.09
N THR A 87 -0.61 3.28 -4.93
CA THR A 87 -2.03 3.56 -4.77
C THR A 87 -2.24 4.79 -3.89
N TYR A 88 -3.35 5.50 -4.09
CA TYR A 88 -3.52 6.83 -3.51
C TYR A 88 -3.93 6.84 -2.03
N SER A 89 -4.30 5.72 -1.45
CA SER A 89 -4.59 5.62 -0.01
C SER A 89 -3.43 5.02 0.80
N CYS A 90 -2.37 4.55 0.15
CA CYS A 90 -1.17 4.02 0.80
C CYS A 90 -0.29 5.17 1.31
N ILE A 91 -0.07 5.27 2.63
CA ILE A 91 0.76 6.33 3.21
C ILE A 91 2.21 6.30 2.71
N ASN A 92 2.80 5.10 2.55
CA ASN A 92 4.17 4.93 2.08
C ASN A 92 4.31 5.47 0.65
N CYS A 93 3.30 5.20 -0.23
CA CYS A 93 3.26 5.76 -1.58
C CYS A 93 3.15 7.28 -1.55
N LEU A 94 2.25 7.83 -0.73
CA LEU A 94 2.05 9.27 -0.63
C LEU A 94 3.32 9.99 -0.14
N ARG A 95 4.10 9.38 0.75
CA ARG A 95 5.39 9.91 1.20
C ARG A 95 6.48 9.86 0.12
N THR A 96 6.41 8.90 -0.80
CA THR A 96 7.33 8.78 -1.94
C THR A 96 7.07 9.83 -3.03
N LEU A 97 5.83 10.33 -3.17
CA LEU A 97 5.46 11.28 -4.25
C LEU A 97 6.33 12.55 -4.32
N PRO A 98 6.69 13.24 -3.21
CA PRO A 98 7.56 14.43 -3.30
C PRO A 98 8.91 14.12 -3.92
N PHE A 99 9.51 12.96 -3.61
CA PHE A 99 10.74 12.47 -4.22
C PHE A 99 10.55 12.24 -5.73
N LEU A 100 9.55 11.46 -6.14
CA LEU A 100 9.29 11.15 -7.55
C LEU A 100 9.01 12.41 -8.38
N LYS A 101 8.23 13.36 -7.84
CA LYS A 101 7.97 14.64 -8.51
C LYS A 101 9.25 15.46 -8.68
N SER A 102 10.09 15.52 -7.65
CA SER A 102 11.40 16.20 -7.70
C SER A 102 12.33 15.54 -8.72
N LEU A 103 12.41 14.21 -8.71
CA LEU A 103 13.21 13.42 -9.64
C LEU A 103 12.76 13.64 -11.09
N TYR A 104 11.44 13.58 -11.34
CA TYR A 104 10.87 13.83 -12.66
C TYR A 104 11.13 15.23 -13.15
N ALA A 105 10.82 16.26 -12.36
CA ALA A 105 11.05 17.66 -12.73
C ALA A 105 12.52 17.94 -13.11
N LYS A 106 13.44 17.28 -12.42
CA LYS A 106 14.88 17.47 -12.57
C LYS A 106 15.45 16.73 -13.79
N TYR A 107 15.05 15.49 -14.02
CA TYR A 107 15.70 14.60 -15.00
C TYR A 107 14.86 14.29 -16.25
N ALA A 108 13.58 14.68 -16.31
CA ALA A 108 12.78 14.50 -17.53
C ALA A 108 13.40 15.20 -18.74
N PRO A 109 13.97 16.43 -18.64
CA PRO A 109 14.68 17.07 -19.77
C PRO A 109 15.91 16.29 -20.22
N SER A 110 16.51 15.48 -19.34
CA SER A 110 17.68 14.63 -19.65
C SER A 110 17.30 13.23 -20.16
N GLY A 111 16.00 12.93 -20.28
CA GLY A 111 15.52 11.67 -20.85
C GLY A 111 14.97 10.65 -19.85
N LEU A 112 14.72 11.04 -18.58
CA LEU A 112 13.96 10.23 -17.64
C LEU A 112 12.47 10.27 -17.97
N VAL A 113 11.81 9.12 -17.94
CA VAL A 113 10.36 9.00 -17.89
C VAL A 113 9.99 8.26 -16.61
N ILE A 114 9.05 8.81 -15.84
CA ILE A 114 8.40 8.09 -14.73
C ILE A 114 7.02 7.64 -15.20
N VAL A 115 6.66 6.41 -14.91
CA VAL A 115 5.32 5.85 -15.16
C VAL A 115 4.78 5.35 -13.82
N GLY A 116 3.85 6.10 -13.23
CA GLY A 116 3.13 5.66 -12.05
C GLY A 116 2.04 4.66 -12.45
N VAL A 117 2.19 3.39 -12.09
CA VAL A 117 1.17 2.37 -12.29
C VAL A 117 0.31 2.31 -11.04
N HIS A 118 -0.89 2.88 -11.14
CA HIS A 118 -1.86 2.85 -10.05
C HIS A 118 -2.60 1.51 -10.06
N THR A 119 -2.25 0.63 -9.11
CA THR A 119 -2.90 -0.67 -8.91
C THR A 119 -3.66 -0.62 -7.58
N PRO A 120 -4.98 -0.91 -7.58
CA PRO A 120 -5.81 -0.72 -6.40
C PRO A 120 -5.50 -1.73 -5.29
N GLU A 121 -5.43 -1.27 -4.06
CA GLU A 121 -5.44 -2.11 -2.87
C GLU A 121 -6.87 -2.41 -2.39
N PHE A 122 -7.76 -1.41 -2.55
CA PHE A 122 -9.19 -1.49 -2.23
C PHE A 122 -10.04 -1.28 -3.49
N VAL A 123 -11.25 -1.84 -3.50
CA VAL A 123 -12.14 -1.76 -4.68
C VAL A 123 -12.39 -0.32 -5.14
N PHE A 124 -12.54 0.64 -4.21
CA PHE A 124 -12.80 2.04 -4.55
C PHE A 124 -11.65 2.72 -5.31
N GLU A 125 -10.45 2.17 -5.23
CA GLU A 125 -9.25 2.69 -5.92
C GLU A 125 -9.23 2.31 -7.41
N ALA A 126 -10.07 1.37 -7.84
CA ALA A 126 -10.25 1.06 -9.25
C ALA A 126 -11.08 2.13 -10.01
N ASP A 127 -11.75 3.04 -9.28
CA ASP A 127 -12.54 4.10 -9.90
C ASP A 127 -11.65 5.19 -10.51
N PRO A 128 -11.72 5.43 -11.84
CA PRO A 128 -10.87 6.41 -12.50
C PRO A 128 -11.12 7.85 -12.07
N GLY A 129 -12.30 8.17 -11.52
CA GLY A 129 -12.61 9.49 -10.97
C GLY A 129 -11.88 9.74 -9.66
N ASN A 130 -11.77 8.72 -8.81
CA ASN A 130 -10.99 8.79 -7.56
C ASN A 130 -9.49 8.96 -7.86
N VAL A 131 -8.97 8.21 -8.83
CA VAL A 131 -7.56 8.32 -9.24
C VAL A 131 -7.28 9.69 -9.87
N ASP A 132 -8.16 10.21 -10.74
CA ASP A 132 -8.02 11.56 -11.34
C ASP A 132 -7.97 12.64 -10.25
N ARG A 133 -8.83 12.55 -9.24
CA ARG A 133 -8.82 13.46 -8.08
C ARG A 133 -7.50 13.36 -7.33
N ALA A 134 -7.02 12.16 -7.04
CA ALA A 134 -5.76 11.94 -6.33
C ALA A 134 -4.54 12.47 -7.10
N ILE A 135 -4.46 12.26 -8.41
CA ILE A 135 -3.43 12.82 -9.28
C ILE A 135 -3.38 14.35 -9.17
N LYS A 136 -4.56 15.01 -9.25
CA LYS A 136 -4.69 16.47 -9.14
C LYS A 136 -4.31 16.99 -7.75
N GLN A 137 -4.83 16.37 -6.69
CA GLN A 137 -4.57 16.76 -5.31
C GLN A 137 -3.08 16.65 -4.96
N ASN A 138 -2.40 15.62 -5.46
CA ASN A 138 -0.98 15.41 -5.21
C ASN A 138 -0.06 16.12 -6.23
N GLY A 139 -0.62 16.81 -7.23
CA GLY A 139 0.15 17.53 -8.25
C GLY A 139 1.09 16.61 -9.04
N ILE A 140 0.62 15.41 -9.40
CA ILE A 140 1.39 14.45 -10.21
C ILE A 140 1.35 14.89 -11.66
N THR A 141 2.52 15.10 -12.28
CA THR A 141 2.68 15.57 -13.66
C THR A 141 3.30 14.55 -14.61
N TYR A 142 3.90 13.50 -14.07
CA TYR A 142 4.39 12.38 -14.86
C TYR A 142 3.25 11.45 -15.31
N PRO A 143 3.45 10.62 -16.36
CA PRO A 143 2.47 9.65 -16.82
C PRO A 143 1.96 8.72 -15.72
N VAL A 144 0.64 8.52 -15.68
CA VAL A 144 -0.01 7.56 -14.76
C VAL A 144 -0.90 6.61 -15.56
N ALA A 145 -0.82 5.32 -15.22
CA ALA A 145 -1.62 4.23 -15.79
C ALA A 145 -2.51 3.63 -14.70
N LEU A 146 -3.79 3.39 -14.98
CA LEU A 146 -4.71 2.67 -14.08
C LEU A 146 -4.74 1.20 -14.44
N ASP A 147 -4.28 0.35 -13.52
CA ASP A 147 -4.18 -1.11 -13.61
C ASP A 147 -5.22 -1.80 -12.69
N PRO A 148 -6.53 -1.67 -12.95
CA PRO A 148 -7.58 -2.07 -12.01
C PRO A 148 -7.71 -3.59 -11.87
N SER A 149 -7.14 -4.35 -12.80
CA SER A 149 -7.21 -5.82 -12.86
C SER A 149 -5.87 -6.48 -12.60
N TYR A 150 -4.87 -5.74 -12.13
CA TYR A 150 -3.53 -6.26 -11.82
C TYR A 150 -2.79 -6.86 -13.03
N GLY A 151 -3.15 -6.51 -14.25
CA GLY A 151 -2.50 -7.03 -15.45
C GLY A 151 -1.03 -6.63 -15.55
N THR A 152 -0.73 -5.36 -15.37
CA THR A 152 0.64 -4.84 -15.32
C THR A 152 1.36 -5.30 -14.05
N TRP A 153 0.70 -5.24 -12.90
CA TRP A 153 1.21 -5.76 -11.63
C TRP A 153 1.76 -7.18 -11.77
N ASN A 154 0.95 -8.08 -12.33
CA ASN A 154 1.32 -9.47 -12.53
C ASN A 154 2.44 -9.63 -13.58
N ALA A 155 2.44 -8.83 -14.65
CA ALA A 155 3.48 -8.86 -15.68
C ALA A 155 4.88 -8.48 -15.13
N TYR A 156 4.92 -7.63 -14.09
CA TYR A 156 6.14 -7.23 -13.38
C TYR A 156 6.49 -8.16 -12.21
N ASN A 157 5.65 -9.16 -11.89
CA ASN A 157 5.73 -9.97 -10.67
C ASN A 157 5.82 -9.09 -9.41
N ASN A 158 5.05 -7.98 -9.38
CA ASN A 158 5.07 -7.08 -8.25
C ASN A 158 4.27 -7.66 -7.07
N GLU A 159 4.68 -7.32 -5.84
CA GLU A 159 4.05 -7.80 -4.60
C GLU A 159 3.87 -6.67 -3.56
N TYR A 160 4.34 -5.45 -3.85
CA TYR A 160 4.44 -4.37 -2.86
C TYR A 160 3.97 -3.01 -3.38
N TRP A 161 3.51 -2.16 -2.47
CA TRP A 161 3.32 -0.71 -2.63
C TRP A 161 4.12 0.05 -1.57
N PRO A 162 4.89 1.10 -1.96
CA PRO A 162 5.33 1.38 -3.32
C PRO A 162 6.38 0.37 -3.80
N ALA A 163 6.56 0.28 -5.13
CA ALA A 163 7.63 -0.53 -5.73
C ALA A 163 8.14 0.09 -7.02
N ASP A 164 9.45 0.26 -7.10
CA ASP A 164 10.13 0.88 -8.22
C ASP A 164 10.88 -0.14 -9.07
N TYR A 165 10.76 -0.01 -10.39
CA TYR A 165 11.48 -0.80 -11.39
C TYR A 165 12.19 0.15 -12.35
N LEU A 166 13.53 0.18 -12.33
CA LEU A 166 14.34 1.10 -13.11
C LEU A 166 14.94 0.41 -14.33
N PHE A 167 14.61 0.95 -15.51
CA PHE A 167 15.03 0.44 -16.82
C PHE A 167 15.99 1.41 -17.53
N ASP A 168 16.99 0.85 -18.20
CA ASP A 168 17.90 1.64 -19.05
C ASP A 168 17.28 2.00 -20.42
N ALA A 169 18.00 2.79 -21.21
CA ALA A 169 17.57 3.24 -22.54
C ALA A 169 17.33 2.10 -23.56
N GLN A 170 17.82 0.90 -23.28
CA GLN A 170 17.57 -0.30 -24.08
C GLN A 170 16.33 -1.09 -23.56
N GLY A 171 15.71 -0.63 -22.47
CA GLY A 171 14.57 -1.28 -21.83
C GLY A 171 14.95 -2.49 -20.98
N ARG A 172 16.20 -2.59 -20.52
CA ARG A 172 16.66 -3.66 -19.63
C ARG A 172 16.47 -3.22 -18.18
N LEU A 173 15.93 -4.10 -17.35
CA LEU A 173 15.80 -3.86 -15.91
C LEU A 173 17.19 -3.81 -15.25
N ARG A 174 17.46 -2.75 -14.51
CA ARG A 174 18.76 -2.50 -13.88
C ARG A 174 18.69 -2.43 -12.36
N GLU A 175 17.54 -2.06 -11.82
CA GLU A 175 17.31 -1.96 -10.37
C GLU A 175 15.85 -2.19 -10.03
N THR A 176 15.58 -2.71 -8.84
CA THR A 176 14.27 -2.75 -8.20
C THR A 176 14.41 -2.22 -6.77
N HIS A 177 13.45 -1.43 -6.33
CA HIS A 177 13.34 -0.99 -4.95
C HIS A 177 11.91 -1.23 -4.44
N PHE A 178 11.78 -1.78 -3.23
CA PHE A 178 10.50 -2.11 -2.63
C PHE A 178 10.32 -1.34 -1.32
N GLY A 179 9.18 -0.64 -1.19
CA GLY A 179 8.91 0.24 -0.07
C GLY A 179 9.40 1.66 -0.30
N GLU A 180 9.32 2.49 0.72
CA GLU A 180 9.79 3.88 0.71
C GLU A 180 11.25 4.01 1.18
N GLY A 181 11.89 5.16 0.92
CA GLY A 181 13.28 5.43 1.30
C GLY A 181 14.29 5.16 0.18
N SER A 182 15.58 5.12 0.53
CA SER A 182 16.71 4.96 -0.41
C SER A 182 16.67 5.94 -1.61
N TYR A 183 16.18 7.14 -1.38
CA TYR A 183 15.96 8.13 -2.44
C TYR A 183 17.26 8.61 -3.10
N ASP A 184 18.34 8.74 -2.31
CA ASP A 184 19.66 9.12 -2.83
C ASP A 184 20.26 8.01 -3.73
N GLU A 185 20.09 6.74 -3.34
CA GLU A 185 20.53 5.59 -4.13
C GLU A 185 19.76 5.51 -5.45
N THR A 186 18.42 5.68 -5.41
CA THR A 186 17.58 5.69 -6.62
C THR A 186 17.99 6.87 -7.52
N GLU A 187 18.21 8.09 -7.00
CA GLU A 187 18.71 9.20 -7.80
C GLU A 187 20.06 8.87 -8.45
N GLN A 188 21.00 8.29 -7.71
CA GLN A 188 22.33 7.90 -8.23
C GLN A 188 22.18 6.87 -9.37
N SER A 189 21.31 5.89 -9.22
CA SER A 189 21.02 4.88 -10.25
C SER A 189 20.43 5.50 -11.52
N VAL A 190 19.45 6.38 -11.37
CA VAL A 190 18.89 7.16 -12.51
C VAL A 190 19.98 7.95 -13.21
N ARG A 191 20.83 8.67 -12.48
CA ARG A 191 21.95 9.46 -13.02
C ARG A 191 22.94 8.59 -13.77
N SER A 192 23.29 7.41 -13.22
CA SER A 192 24.20 6.45 -13.87
C SER A 192 23.64 6.01 -15.22
N LEU A 193 22.37 5.64 -15.28
CA LEU A 193 21.74 5.20 -16.53
C LEU A 193 21.56 6.32 -17.56
N LEU A 194 21.25 7.54 -17.11
CA LEU A 194 21.22 8.72 -17.99
C LEU A 194 22.59 9.03 -18.58
N GLY A 195 23.66 8.89 -17.77
CA GLY A 195 25.04 9.02 -18.23
C GLY A 195 25.47 7.89 -19.21
N GLU A 196 24.93 6.67 -19.06
CA GLU A 196 25.13 5.60 -20.05
C GLU A 196 24.39 5.88 -21.37
N ALA A 197 23.26 6.60 -21.32
CA ALA A 197 22.43 6.91 -22.50
C ALA A 197 22.91 8.15 -23.27
N SER A 198 23.53 9.11 -22.59
CA SER A 198 23.98 10.39 -23.18
C SER A 198 25.17 10.95 -22.45
N SER A 199 26.08 11.60 -23.18
CA SER A 199 27.20 12.36 -22.61
C SER A 199 26.85 13.79 -22.18
N ALA A 200 25.58 14.21 -22.30
CA ALA A 200 25.12 15.53 -21.90
C ALA A 200 25.29 15.74 -20.39
N PRO A 201 25.68 16.93 -19.93
CA PRO A 201 25.80 17.22 -18.51
C PRO A 201 24.44 17.03 -17.80
N LEU A 202 24.45 16.36 -16.64
CA LEU A 202 23.29 16.21 -15.80
C LEU A 202 23.22 17.33 -14.74
N PRO A 203 22.02 17.71 -14.29
CA PRO A 203 21.87 18.61 -13.14
C PRO A 203 22.63 18.10 -11.91
N SER A 204 22.95 18.99 -10.97
CA SER A 204 23.55 18.59 -9.69
C SER A 204 22.65 17.62 -8.93
N PRO A 205 23.19 16.61 -8.21
CA PRO A 205 22.39 15.69 -7.43
C PRO A 205 21.65 16.39 -6.27
N GLY A 206 20.72 15.69 -5.65
CA GLY A 206 19.92 16.13 -4.50
C GLY A 206 18.45 16.20 -4.84
N VAL A 207 17.68 15.31 -4.25
CA VAL A 207 16.22 15.24 -4.35
C VAL A 207 15.59 15.47 -2.97
N VAL A 208 14.26 15.59 -2.93
CA VAL A 208 13.53 15.72 -1.68
C VAL A 208 13.53 14.37 -0.97
N ASP A 209 14.02 14.32 0.25
CA ASP A 209 13.92 13.18 1.15
C ASP A 209 12.80 13.43 2.15
N THR A 210 11.81 12.54 2.16
CA THR A 210 10.65 12.56 3.05
C THR A 210 10.57 11.32 3.91
N THR A 211 11.67 10.60 4.07
CA THR A 211 11.74 9.39 4.90
C THR A 211 11.29 9.69 6.33
N PRO A 212 10.28 9.00 6.86
CA PRO A 212 9.81 9.23 8.22
C PRO A 212 10.80 8.70 9.25
N ASN A 213 10.67 9.17 10.49
CA ASN A 213 11.40 8.57 11.61
C ASN A 213 10.70 7.27 12.05
N PHE A 214 11.07 6.15 11.44
CA PHE A 214 10.51 4.83 11.75
C PHE A 214 10.70 4.40 13.20
N SER A 215 11.65 4.97 13.95
CA SER A 215 11.86 4.62 15.37
C SER A 215 10.68 5.05 16.27
N LEU A 216 9.80 5.90 15.79
CA LEU A 216 8.60 6.35 16.50
C LEU A 216 7.36 5.50 16.18
N ILE A 217 7.48 4.55 15.25
CA ILE A 217 6.35 3.75 14.76
C ILE A 217 6.55 2.31 15.22
N GLU A 218 5.71 1.85 16.15
CA GLU A 218 5.71 0.45 16.60
C GLU A 218 4.44 -0.29 16.20
N THR A 219 3.29 0.42 16.13
CA THR A 219 2.04 -0.18 15.67
C THR A 219 2.11 -0.51 14.19
N SER A 220 1.87 -1.77 13.85
CA SER A 220 1.84 -2.25 12.47
C SER A 220 0.58 -1.80 11.74
N GLU A 221 0.66 -1.66 10.43
CA GLU A 221 -0.52 -1.45 9.59
C GLU A 221 -1.61 -2.47 9.92
N THR A 222 -2.85 -1.98 10.06
CA THR A 222 -3.97 -2.78 10.55
C THR A 222 -5.16 -2.63 9.60
N TYR A 223 -5.67 -3.74 9.10
CA TYR A 223 -6.87 -3.82 8.28
C TYR A 223 -8.08 -4.16 9.13
N PHE A 224 -9.27 -3.67 8.73
CA PHE A 224 -10.48 -3.81 9.56
C PHE A 224 -11.50 -4.77 8.96
N GLY A 225 -11.53 -4.96 7.64
CA GLY A 225 -12.45 -5.85 6.94
C GLY A 225 -12.17 -7.35 7.17
N LEU A 226 -13.13 -8.20 6.84
CA LEU A 226 -13.08 -9.64 7.09
C LEU A 226 -11.93 -10.38 6.38
N GLU A 227 -11.50 -9.89 5.20
CA GLU A 227 -10.45 -10.55 4.40
C GLU A 227 -9.07 -10.45 5.03
N ARG A 228 -8.75 -9.30 5.64
CA ARG A 228 -7.42 -9.00 6.19
C ARG A 228 -7.46 -8.49 7.63
N GLY A 229 -8.64 -8.48 8.25
CA GLY A 229 -8.85 -7.90 9.57
C GLY A 229 -7.96 -8.50 10.64
N ALA A 230 -7.36 -7.64 11.46
CA ALA A 230 -6.46 -8.01 12.55
C ALA A 230 -6.70 -7.14 13.79
N ALA A 231 -6.18 -7.60 14.94
CA ALA A 231 -6.09 -6.84 16.19
C ALA A 231 -7.45 -6.34 16.76
N PHE A 232 -8.58 -6.90 16.34
CA PHE A 232 -9.89 -6.55 16.86
C PHE A 232 -10.15 -7.18 18.22
N MET A 233 -10.52 -6.36 19.19
CA MET A 233 -10.95 -6.80 20.52
C MET A 233 -12.48 -6.83 20.60
N GLY A 234 -13.08 -7.88 20.09
CA GLY A 234 -14.53 -8.03 20.08
C GLY A 234 -14.98 -9.27 19.32
N LYS A 235 -16.29 -9.45 19.22
CA LYS A 235 -16.88 -10.51 18.41
C LYS A 235 -17.04 -10.01 16.98
N VAL A 236 -16.35 -10.64 16.04
CA VAL A 236 -16.54 -10.38 14.62
C VAL A 236 -17.94 -10.80 14.19
N GLY A 237 -18.67 -9.92 13.49
CA GLY A 237 -19.94 -10.21 12.87
C GLY A 237 -19.81 -11.07 11.62
N ALA A 238 -20.89 -11.70 11.18
CA ALA A 238 -20.94 -12.29 9.85
C ALA A 238 -21.03 -11.19 8.79
N GLN A 239 -20.60 -11.49 7.56
CA GLN A 239 -20.69 -10.56 6.45
C GLN A 239 -22.15 -10.14 6.20
N ASN A 240 -22.37 -8.85 5.93
CA ASN A 240 -23.69 -8.24 5.70
C ASN A 240 -24.66 -8.27 6.90
N GLU A 241 -24.20 -8.63 8.09
CA GLU A 241 -25.02 -8.62 9.29
C GLU A 241 -24.62 -7.46 10.21
N ASP A 242 -25.63 -6.77 10.75
CA ASP A 242 -25.43 -5.74 11.75
C ASP A 242 -25.24 -6.40 13.12
N VAL A 243 -24.17 -6.05 13.81
CA VAL A 243 -23.81 -6.58 15.11
C VAL A 243 -23.70 -5.47 16.15
N GLN A 244 -24.33 -5.68 17.32
CA GLN A 244 -24.19 -4.80 18.47
C GLN A 244 -22.90 -5.12 19.21
N LEU A 245 -22.03 -4.13 19.35
CA LEU A 245 -20.74 -4.25 20.00
C LEU A 245 -20.64 -3.36 21.26
N THR A 246 -19.76 -3.75 22.17
CA THR A 246 -19.40 -2.94 23.34
C THR A 246 -17.90 -2.66 23.28
N ALA A 247 -17.55 -1.39 23.12
CA ALA A 247 -16.15 -0.98 23.09
C ALA A 247 -15.47 -1.15 24.46
N ALA A 248 -14.27 -1.72 24.49
CA ALA A 248 -13.41 -1.64 25.65
C ALA A 248 -13.04 -0.17 25.93
N ALA A 249 -12.99 0.23 27.20
CA ALA A 249 -12.61 1.60 27.56
C ALA A 249 -11.17 1.93 27.11
N VAL A 250 -10.26 0.95 27.29
CA VAL A 250 -8.87 1.03 26.83
C VAL A 250 -8.57 -0.26 26.06
N PRO A 251 -8.32 -0.20 24.74
CA PRO A 251 -7.88 -1.38 23.99
C PRO A 251 -6.50 -1.85 24.45
N ALA A 252 -6.20 -3.13 24.25
CA ALA A 252 -4.83 -3.63 24.41
C ALA A 252 -3.87 -2.89 23.44
N ALA A 253 -2.58 -2.98 23.70
CA ALA A 253 -1.56 -2.39 22.83
C ALA A 253 -1.76 -2.88 21.38
N ASP A 254 -1.72 -1.95 20.43
CA ASP A 254 -1.84 -2.19 18.99
C ASP A 254 -3.16 -2.87 18.56
N ALA A 255 -4.20 -2.79 19.42
CA ALA A 255 -5.51 -3.36 19.16
C ALA A 255 -6.59 -2.27 19.08
N TRP A 256 -7.66 -2.61 18.36
CA TRP A 256 -8.83 -1.75 18.22
C TRP A 256 -10.11 -2.44 18.74
N THR A 257 -11.09 -1.62 19.06
CA THR A 257 -12.40 -2.04 19.53
C THR A 257 -13.47 -1.09 19.02
N ALA A 258 -14.70 -1.57 18.93
CA ALA A 258 -15.84 -0.80 18.44
C ALA A 258 -17.02 -0.93 19.42
N GLY A 259 -17.84 0.10 19.51
CA GLY A 259 -19.07 0.13 20.31
C GLY A 259 -20.21 0.70 19.51
N GLY A 260 -21.43 0.21 19.75
CA GLY A 260 -22.61 0.54 18.98
C GLY A 260 -22.95 -0.50 17.93
N THR A 261 -23.54 -0.12 16.81
CA THR A 261 -24.00 -1.04 15.76
C THR A 261 -23.08 -0.99 14.56
N TRP A 262 -22.46 -2.13 14.24
CA TRP A 262 -21.46 -2.22 13.19
C TRP A 262 -21.77 -3.34 12.21
N ARG A 263 -21.33 -3.18 10.96
CA ARG A 263 -21.37 -4.20 9.91
C ARG A 263 -19.95 -4.53 9.47
N PHE A 264 -19.67 -5.83 9.33
CA PHE A 264 -18.39 -6.33 8.83
C PHE A 264 -18.53 -6.74 7.37
N GLU A 265 -17.67 -6.13 6.53
CA GLU A 265 -17.62 -6.40 5.09
C GLU A 265 -16.23 -6.96 4.72
N PRO A 266 -16.04 -7.51 3.52
CA PRO A 266 -14.75 -8.10 3.14
C PRO A 266 -13.57 -7.15 3.33
N GLN A 267 -13.68 -5.87 2.91
CA GLN A 267 -12.57 -4.91 2.93
C GLN A 267 -12.68 -3.84 4.03
N TYR A 268 -13.81 -3.71 4.71
CA TYR A 268 -14.02 -2.65 5.71
C TYR A 268 -15.00 -3.06 6.81
N VAL A 269 -15.06 -2.26 7.84
CA VAL A 269 -16.18 -2.24 8.79
C VAL A 269 -16.94 -0.91 8.67
N GLU A 270 -18.25 -0.95 8.86
CA GLU A 270 -19.13 0.20 8.63
C GLU A 270 -19.99 0.51 9.86
N THR A 271 -20.07 1.80 10.23
CA THR A 271 -20.98 2.27 11.27
C THR A 271 -22.43 2.22 10.79
N ARG A 272 -23.35 1.77 11.66
CA ARG A 272 -24.77 1.58 11.32
C ARG A 272 -25.71 2.54 12.04
N ALA A 273 -25.19 3.25 13.06
CA ALA A 273 -25.97 4.20 13.84
C ALA A 273 -25.15 5.44 14.23
N PRO A 274 -25.82 6.60 14.42
CA PRO A 274 -25.20 7.75 15.08
C PRO A 274 -24.76 7.41 16.50
N GLY A 275 -23.59 7.89 16.89
CA GLY A 275 -23.01 7.65 18.21
C GLY A 275 -22.19 6.37 18.33
N ASP A 276 -22.00 5.64 17.22
CA ASP A 276 -21.04 4.54 17.18
C ASP A 276 -19.63 5.03 17.52
N VAL A 277 -18.85 4.19 18.19
CA VAL A 277 -17.52 4.53 18.72
C VAL A 277 -16.50 3.56 18.20
N PHE A 278 -15.34 4.08 17.80
CA PHE A 278 -14.14 3.30 17.46
C PHE A 278 -13.00 3.72 18.38
N ARG A 279 -12.25 2.77 18.92
CA ARG A 279 -11.04 3.04 19.72
C ARG A 279 -9.87 2.21 19.25
N PHE A 280 -8.69 2.83 19.22
CA PHE A 280 -7.45 2.17 18.85
C PHE A 280 -6.31 2.60 19.78
N SER A 281 -5.56 1.64 20.30
CA SER A 281 -4.32 1.90 21.05
C SER A 281 -3.15 1.84 20.09
N VAL A 282 -2.51 2.99 19.84
CA VAL A 282 -1.47 3.15 18.81
C VAL A 282 -0.17 3.66 19.40
N GLN A 283 0.96 3.28 18.83
CA GLN A 283 2.28 3.86 19.11
C GLN A 283 2.91 4.35 17.82
N ALA A 284 2.84 5.66 17.62
CA ALA A 284 3.30 6.35 16.41
C ALA A 284 3.43 7.84 16.68
N SER A 285 3.87 8.63 15.70
CA SER A 285 3.75 10.10 15.71
C SER A 285 2.49 10.61 15.03
N LYS A 286 1.86 9.80 14.15
CA LYS A 286 0.56 10.10 13.54
C LYS A 286 -0.23 8.82 13.31
N LEU A 287 -1.56 8.94 13.44
CA LEU A 287 -2.52 7.94 12.98
C LEU A 287 -3.19 8.43 11.70
N HIS A 288 -3.10 7.62 10.67
CA HIS A 288 -3.86 7.78 9.44
C HIS A 288 -4.85 6.64 9.30
N LEU A 289 -6.06 6.95 8.84
CA LEU A 289 -7.08 5.96 8.54
C LEU A 289 -7.51 6.08 7.07
N VAL A 290 -7.65 4.96 6.41
CA VAL A 290 -8.37 4.88 5.14
C VAL A 290 -9.85 4.78 5.47
N LEU A 291 -10.58 5.84 5.16
CA LEU A 291 -12.01 5.96 5.46
C LEU A 291 -12.80 6.24 4.19
N GLY A 292 -14.08 5.88 4.20
CA GLY A 292 -15.04 6.19 3.15
C GLY A 292 -16.41 6.55 3.71
N SER A 293 -17.25 7.10 2.84
CA SER A 293 -18.67 7.37 3.08
C SER A 293 -19.50 6.47 2.17
N ALA A 294 -20.38 5.67 2.75
CA ALA A 294 -21.19 4.69 2.02
C ALA A 294 -22.16 5.33 1.00
N ASP A 295 -22.60 6.55 1.26
CA ASP A 295 -23.54 7.31 0.41
C ASP A 295 -22.88 8.51 -0.28
N GLY A 296 -21.58 8.74 -0.08
CA GLY A 296 -20.82 9.87 -0.63
C GLY A 296 -21.09 11.23 0.02
N ASN A 297 -21.94 11.29 1.06
CA ASN A 297 -22.20 12.50 1.81
C ASN A 297 -21.14 12.71 2.88
N ASP A 298 -20.97 13.97 3.31
CA ASP A 298 -20.08 14.31 4.41
C ASP A 298 -20.51 13.60 5.71
N LYS A 299 -19.56 12.97 6.39
CA LYS A 299 -19.71 12.32 7.69
C LYS A 299 -18.76 12.97 8.68
N THR A 300 -19.26 13.35 9.84
CA THR A 300 -18.44 13.98 10.89
C THR A 300 -18.03 12.98 11.94
N ILE A 301 -16.74 13.01 12.31
CA ILE A 301 -16.14 12.19 13.35
C ILE A 301 -15.40 13.11 14.33
N ASP A 302 -15.79 13.09 15.60
CA ASP A 302 -15.00 13.73 16.65
C ASP A 302 -13.85 12.85 17.08
N VAL A 303 -12.69 13.46 17.26
CA VAL A 303 -11.44 12.78 17.61
C VAL A 303 -11.05 13.14 19.05
N TYR A 304 -10.78 12.12 19.84
CA TYR A 304 -10.23 12.25 21.20
C TYR A 304 -8.92 11.48 21.29
N VAL A 305 -7.94 12.06 21.97
CA VAL A 305 -6.66 11.41 22.27
C VAL A 305 -6.51 11.38 23.79
N ASP A 306 -6.35 10.19 24.35
CA ASP A 306 -6.25 9.95 25.79
C ASP A 306 -7.39 10.62 26.61
N GLY A 307 -8.58 10.62 26.02
CA GLY A 307 -9.80 11.20 26.60
C GLY A 307 -9.96 12.71 26.40
N ALA A 308 -8.96 13.41 25.88
CA ALA A 308 -9.05 14.84 25.56
C ALA A 308 -9.49 15.06 24.09
N ALA A 309 -10.37 16.04 23.86
CA ALA A 309 -10.79 16.41 22.50
C ALA A 309 -9.58 16.90 21.69
N ALA A 310 -9.39 16.33 20.51
CA ALA A 310 -8.27 16.62 19.60
C ALA A 310 -8.72 17.22 18.26
N GLY A 311 -10.01 17.38 18.03
CA GLY A 311 -10.57 17.96 16.80
C GLY A 311 -11.65 17.09 16.18
N SER A 312 -11.88 17.28 14.89
CA SER A 312 -12.83 16.48 14.11
C SER A 312 -12.30 16.22 12.70
N VAL A 313 -12.81 15.16 12.06
CA VAL A 313 -12.54 14.80 10.67
C VAL A 313 -13.85 14.73 9.91
N THR A 314 -13.91 15.34 8.72
CA THR A 314 -15.02 15.17 7.78
C THR A 314 -14.61 14.15 6.72
N VAL A 315 -15.35 13.04 6.64
CA VAL A 315 -15.17 11.97 5.68
C VAL A 315 -16.19 12.13 4.56
N ASN A 316 -15.74 12.36 3.34
CA ASN A 316 -16.62 12.58 2.18
C ASN A 316 -16.26 11.71 0.95
N ALA A 317 -15.06 11.18 0.91
CA ALA A 317 -14.60 10.33 -0.18
C ALA A 317 -13.70 9.23 0.37
N PRO A 318 -13.62 8.07 -0.30
CA PRO A 318 -12.69 7.03 0.10
C PRO A 318 -11.26 7.47 -0.18
N GLN A 319 -10.49 7.71 0.87
CA GLN A 319 -9.09 8.15 0.84
C GLN A 319 -8.42 8.01 2.21
N LEU A 320 -7.13 8.35 2.27
CA LEU A 320 -6.39 8.43 3.53
C LEU A 320 -6.68 9.77 4.24
N TYR A 321 -7.03 9.69 5.52
CA TYR A 321 -7.23 10.83 6.42
C TYR A 321 -6.20 10.79 7.55
N THR A 322 -5.50 11.90 7.82
CA THR A 322 -4.74 12.04 9.05
C THR A 322 -5.70 12.37 10.18
N VAL A 323 -5.86 11.43 11.10
CA VAL A 323 -6.87 11.51 12.17
C VAL A 323 -6.29 12.11 13.43
N ALA A 324 -5.07 11.74 13.80
CA ALA A 324 -4.41 12.26 15.00
C ALA A 324 -2.92 12.46 14.76
N THR A 325 -2.33 13.42 15.50
CA THR A 325 -0.88 13.68 15.52
C THR A 325 -0.41 13.69 16.97
N PHE A 326 0.68 12.99 17.24
CA PHE A 326 1.27 12.83 18.56
C PHE A 326 2.70 13.40 18.55
N PRO A 327 2.90 14.69 18.92
CA PRO A 327 4.23 15.28 18.95
C PRO A 327 5.17 14.50 19.86
N GLY A 328 6.31 14.01 19.31
CA GLY A 328 7.26 13.17 20.03
C GLY A 328 6.95 11.67 20.02
N GLY A 329 5.88 11.25 19.37
CA GLY A 329 5.46 9.84 19.34
C GLY A 329 4.94 9.36 20.70
N GLY A 330 4.85 8.04 20.86
CA GLY A 330 4.41 7.40 22.10
C GLY A 330 3.12 6.59 21.91
N ARG A 331 2.70 5.93 23.00
CA ARG A 331 1.46 5.14 22.99
C ARG A 331 0.29 5.99 23.44
N HIS A 332 -0.74 6.00 22.63
CA HIS A 332 -1.97 6.78 22.82
C HIS A 332 -3.20 5.92 22.58
N VAL A 333 -4.32 6.27 23.24
CA VAL A 333 -5.64 5.75 22.91
C VAL A 333 -6.39 6.81 22.12
N VAL A 334 -6.65 6.52 20.86
CA VAL A 334 -7.50 7.35 20.00
C VAL A 334 -8.92 6.86 20.05
N GLU A 335 -9.87 7.73 20.40
CA GLU A 335 -11.30 7.46 20.34
C GLU A 335 -11.93 8.32 19.26
N LEU A 336 -12.73 7.68 18.41
CA LEU A 336 -13.52 8.32 17.38
C LEU A 336 -14.99 8.18 17.75
N ARG A 337 -15.72 9.30 17.80
CA ARG A 337 -17.17 9.33 17.98
C ARG A 337 -17.82 9.75 16.68
N ILE A 338 -18.60 8.85 16.13
CA ILE A 338 -19.16 9.00 14.79
C ILE A 338 -20.55 9.61 14.90
N HIS A 339 -20.78 10.76 14.22
CA HIS A 339 -22.06 11.46 14.25
C HIS A 339 -23.11 10.83 13.31
N ASP A 340 -22.66 10.13 12.26
CA ASP A 340 -23.51 9.66 11.18
C ASP A 340 -23.27 8.17 10.90
N ALA A 341 -24.32 7.44 10.53
CA ALA A 341 -24.17 6.09 9.99
C ALA A 341 -23.46 6.09 8.62
N GLY A 342 -22.87 4.97 8.24
CA GLY A 342 -22.29 4.76 6.93
C GLY A 342 -20.84 5.25 6.78
N VAL A 343 -20.09 5.42 7.88
CA VAL A 343 -18.64 5.60 7.82
C VAL A 343 -17.99 4.24 7.68
N GLN A 344 -17.17 4.10 6.63
CA GLN A 344 -16.45 2.87 6.30
C GLN A 344 -15.00 3.01 6.73
N PHE A 345 -14.50 2.03 7.48
CA PHE A 345 -13.12 1.94 7.99
C PHE A 345 -12.42 0.78 7.29
N TYR A 346 -11.40 1.07 6.48
CA TYR A 346 -10.67 0.07 5.69
C TYR A 346 -9.39 -0.37 6.37
N SER A 347 -8.49 0.58 6.65
CA SER A 347 -7.22 0.30 7.33
C SER A 347 -6.72 1.49 8.16
N ALA A 348 -5.78 1.19 9.06
CA ALA A 348 -4.97 2.17 9.78
C ALA A 348 -3.51 2.02 9.38
N THR A 349 -2.83 3.16 9.21
CA THR A 349 -1.41 3.22 8.92
C THR A 349 -0.79 4.41 9.66
N PHE A 350 0.54 4.46 9.77
CA PHE A 350 1.21 5.28 10.76
C PHE A 350 2.39 6.07 10.18
N SER A 351 2.71 7.20 10.85
CA SER A 351 3.92 7.98 10.61
C SER A 351 4.63 8.27 11.90
#